data_777f6f04b9c647c209dda5eb5f470b15
#
_entry.id   777f6f04b9c647c209dda5eb5f470b15
#
_cell.length_a   1.000
_cell.length_b   1.000
_cell.length_c   1.000
_cell.angle_alpha   90.00
_cell.angle_beta   90.00
_cell.angle_gamma   90.00
#
_symmetry.space_group_name_H-M   'P 1'
#
loop_
_entity.id
_entity.type
_entity.pdbx_description
1 polymer ?
#
loop_
_entity_poly.entity_id
_entity_poly.type
_entity_poly.pdbx_seq_one_letter_code
_entity_poly.pdbx_strand_id
1 'polypeptide(L)'
;ELYLSENGYDQCEILVKTNKGEDFKSLTYIASGGEVSRIMLSIKLSLQEKVNSEVLVFDEVDSGISGSTANKIGNALFELSNLYQVICVTHLPQIASQSTNNHYKIYKTTNDDRVTSKIEQLNIENKINEVARLLSGERITLDSLKQAENMITQ
;
A
#
# COMPACT_ATOMS: atom_id res chain seq x y z
N GLU A 1 -2.48 33.70 -27.25
CA GLU A 1 -3.92 33.73 -26.93
C GLU A 1 -4.11 32.96 -25.63
N LEU A 2 -4.64 33.66 -24.61
CA LEU A 2 -5.01 33.06 -23.32
C LEU A 2 -6.33 32.34 -23.52
N TYR A 3 -6.31 30.98 -23.51
CA TYR A 3 -7.54 30.18 -23.56
C TYR A 3 -8.04 29.92 -22.15
N LEU A 4 -9.22 30.38 -21.83
CA LEU A 4 -9.95 30.03 -20.62
C LEU A 4 -10.51 28.60 -20.78
N SER A 5 -10.00 27.65 -20.00
CA SER A 5 -10.57 26.31 -19.88
C SER A 5 -11.63 26.25 -18.78
N GLU A 6 -12.37 25.14 -18.69
CA GLU A 6 -13.31 24.89 -17.58
C GLU A 6 -12.61 24.92 -16.20
N ASN A 7 -11.29 24.70 -16.17
CA ASN A 7 -10.45 24.69 -14.95
C ASN A 7 -9.65 25.99 -14.73
N GLY A 8 -9.89 27.03 -15.54
CA GLY A 8 -9.21 28.32 -15.43
C GLY A 8 -8.19 28.56 -16.55
N TYR A 9 -7.30 29.54 -16.33
CA TYR A 9 -6.27 29.95 -17.28
C TYR A 9 -4.97 29.14 -17.16
N ASP A 10 -4.67 28.61 -15.98
CA ASP A 10 -3.42 27.93 -15.72
C ASP A 10 -3.52 26.47 -16.17
N GLN A 11 -2.47 25.99 -16.85
CA GLN A 11 -2.28 24.58 -17.15
C GLN A 11 -1.16 24.05 -16.26
N CYS A 12 -1.47 23.03 -15.46
CA CYS A 12 -0.51 22.37 -14.60
C CYS A 12 -0.26 20.95 -15.08
N GLU A 13 1.00 20.59 -15.23
CA GLU A 13 1.43 19.23 -15.53
C GLU A 13 2.41 18.75 -14.46
N ILE A 14 2.13 17.58 -13.87
CA ILE A 14 3.03 16.96 -12.91
C ILE A 14 4.04 16.12 -13.69
N LEU A 15 5.32 16.54 -13.62
CA LEU A 15 6.42 15.80 -14.18
C LEU A 15 7.13 15.04 -13.08
N VAL A 16 7.44 13.77 -13.33
CA VAL A 16 8.13 12.89 -12.38
C VAL A 16 9.35 12.26 -13.02
N LYS A 17 10.34 12.01 -12.16
CA LYS A 17 11.57 11.31 -12.50
C LYS A 17 11.68 10.11 -11.57
N THR A 18 11.42 8.91 -12.08
CA THR A 18 11.37 7.69 -11.29
C THR A 18 12.74 7.11 -10.99
N ASN A 19 13.73 7.32 -11.89
CA ASN A 19 15.07 6.81 -11.73
C ASN A 19 16.14 7.89 -11.95
N LYS A 20 17.27 7.77 -11.27
CA LYS A 20 18.43 8.63 -11.52
C LYS A 20 18.92 8.40 -12.96
N GLY A 21 19.06 9.48 -13.75
CA GLY A 21 19.53 9.42 -15.13
C GLY A 21 18.43 9.39 -16.18
N GLU A 22 17.17 9.18 -15.81
CA GLU A 22 16.04 9.35 -16.73
C GLU A 22 15.63 10.82 -16.85
N ASP A 23 14.96 11.16 -17.94
CA ASP A 23 14.33 12.47 -18.11
C ASP A 23 13.02 12.55 -17.34
N PHE A 24 12.56 13.77 -17.07
CA PHE A 24 11.23 14.00 -16.53
C PHE A 24 10.17 13.55 -17.53
N LYS A 25 9.19 12.78 -17.05
CA LYS A 25 8.04 12.32 -17.83
C LYS A 25 6.76 12.79 -17.16
N SER A 26 5.75 13.10 -17.95
CA SER A 26 4.42 13.40 -17.43
C SER A 26 3.89 12.20 -16.63
N LEU A 27 3.24 12.50 -15.50
CA LEU A 27 2.56 11.49 -14.67
C LEU A 27 1.58 10.64 -15.48
N THR A 28 0.98 11.22 -16.53
CA THR A 28 0.04 10.53 -17.41
C THR A 28 0.66 9.42 -18.26
N TYR A 29 1.98 9.43 -18.44
CA TYR A 29 2.73 8.42 -19.20
C TYR A 29 3.39 7.36 -18.33
N ILE A 30 3.16 7.39 -17.01
CA ILE A 30 3.66 6.34 -16.12
C ILE A 30 2.81 5.10 -16.29
N ALA A 31 3.46 4.01 -16.72
CA ALA A 31 2.77 2.77 -17.11
C ALA A 31 2.47 1.81 -15.96
N SER A 32 3.06 2.02 -14.76
CA SER A 32 2.94 1.11 -13.62
C SER A 32 1.98 1.64 -12.56
N GLY A 33 0.92 0.88 -12.27
CA GLY A 33 -0.03 1.20 -11.18
C GLY A 33 0.66 1.38 -9.83
N GLY A 34 1.66 0.54 -9.52
CA GLY A 34 2.44 0.66 -8.30
C GLY A 34 3.27 1.94 -8.22
N GLU A 35 3.83 2.43 -9.32
CA GLU A 35 4.53 3.72 -9.35
C GLU A 35 3.58 4.87 -9.10
N VAL A 36 2.42 4.89 -9.75
CA VAL A 36 1.39 5.90 -9.54
C VAL A 36 0.90 5.90 -8.10
N SER A 37 0.62 4.74 -7.50
CA SER A 37 0.20 4.60 -6.10
C SER A 37 1.25 5.17 -5.13
N ARG A 38 2.55 4.91 -5.36
CA ARG A 38 3.65 5.45 -4.55
C ARG A 38 3.82 6.96 -4.71
N ILE A 39 3.62 7.49 -5.92
CA ILE A 39 3.66 8.94 -6.16
C ILE A 39 2.49 9.61 -5.42
N MET A 40 1.29 9.06 -5.50
CA MET A 40 0.12 9.56 -4.77
C MET A 40 0.32 9.52 -3.26
N LEU A 41 0.93 8.44 -2.72
CA LEU A 41 1.31 8.34 -1.31
C LEU A 41 2.26 9.49 -0.92
N SER A 42 3.29 9.75 -1.74
CA SER A 42 4.25 10.83 -1.48
C SER A 42 3.61 12.22 -1.53
N ILE A 43 2.70 12.46 -2.46
CA ILE A 43 1.95 13.72 -2.57
C ILE A 43 1.06 13.91 -1.33
N LYS A 44 0.31 12.90 -0.92
CA LYS A 44 -0.57 12.97 0.27
C LYS A 44 0.22 13.22 1.55
N LEU A 45 1.37 12.58 1.72
CA LEU A 45 2.28 12.85 2.84
C LEU A 45 2.83 14.28 2.84
N SER A 46 3.14 14.83 1.65
CA SER A 46 3.69 16.19 1.53
C SER A 46 2.67 17.27 1.81
N LEU A 47 1.40 17.03 1.52
CA LEU A 47 0.34 18.02 1.69
C LEU A 47 -0.10 18.18 3.16
N GLN A 48 0.00 17.14 3.99
CA GLN A 48 -0.34 17.09 5.44
C GLN A 48 -1.60 17.86 5.86
N GLU A 49 -2.47 18.20 4.93
CA GLU A 49 -3.71 18.89 5.22
C GLU A 49 -4.72 17.90 5.81
N LYS A 50 -5.20 18.20 7.02
CA LYS A 50 -6.33 17.47 7.62
C LYS A 50 -7.60 17.83 6.87
N VAL A 51 -7.89 17.05 5.82
CA VAL A 51 -9.23 17.08 5.24
C VAL A 51 -10.08 16.10 6.06
N ASN A 52 -11.07 16.61 6.77
CA ASN A 52 -11.99 15.79 7.54
C ASN A 52 -12.69 14.78 6.61
N SER A 53 -12.53 13.48 6.91
CA SER A 53 -13.27 12.37 6.33
C SER A 53 -12.78 11.76 5.00
N GLU A 54 -11.52 11.92 4.60
CA GLU A 54 -11.02 11.17 3.46
C GLU A 54 -10.63 9.73 3.85
N VAL A 55 -11.11 8.79 3.05
CA VAL A 55 -10.62 7.41 3.02
C VAL A 55 -9.64 7.29 1.86
N LEU A 56 -8.43 6.86 2.13
CA LEU A 56 -7.41 6.64 1.11
C LEU A 56 -7.24 5.14 0.88
N VAL A 57 -7.40 4.73 -0.37
CA VAL A 57 -7.24 3.33 -0.79
C VAL A 57 -5.99 3.20 -1.63
N PHE A 58 -5.04 2.36 -1.19
CA PHE A 58 -3.82 2.04 -1.91
C PHE A 58 -3.87 0.59 -2.38
N ASP A 59 -3.95 0.41 -3.67
CA ASP A 59 -3.80 -0.87 -4.34
C ASP A 59 -2.50 -0.89 -5.13
N GLU A 60 -1.85 -2.06 -5.21
CA GLU A 60 -0.56 -2.27 -5.90
C GLU A 60 0.61 -1.39 -5.43
N VAL A 61 0.50 -0.71 -4.29
CA VAL A 61 1.57 0.18 -3.78
C VAL A 61 2.89 -0.57 -3.56
N ASP A 62 2.82 -1.87 -3.35
CA ASP A 62 3.92 -2.81 -3.14
C ASP A 62 4.38 -3.53 -4.43
N SER A 63 3.78 -3.22 -5.59
CA SER A 63 4.17 -3.81 -6.86
C SER A 63 5.60 -3.41 -7.26
N GLY A 64 6.43 -4.40 -7.57
CA GLY A 64 7.81 -4.21 -8.03
C GLY A 64 8.81 -3.73 -6.97
N ILE A 65 8.45 -3.79 -5.68
CA ILE A 65 9.35 -3.44 -4.57
C ILE A 65 9.57 -4.62 -3.62
N SER A 66 10.63 -4.53 -2.82
CA SER A 66 10.92 -5.52 -1.77
C SER A 66 11.86 -4.92 -0.70
N GLY A 67 12.09 -5.69 0.37
CA GLY A 67 13.11 -5.38 1.39
C GLY A 67 12.95 -4.00 2.02
N SER A 68 14.02 -3.21 2.02
CA SER A 68 14.06 -1.90 2.69
C SER A 68 13.09 -0.87 2.10
N THR A 69 12.78 -0.97 0.81
CA THR A 69 11.79 -0.10 0.16
C THR A 69 10.39 -0.40 0.68
N ALA A 70 10.05 -1.68 0.85
CA ALA A 70 8.76 -2.08 1.43
C ALA A 70 8.58 -1.56 2.87
N ASN A 71 9.64 -1.58 3.69
CA ASN A 71 9.61 -1.00 5.02
C ASN A 71 9.33 0.52 4.99
N LYS A 72 9.97 1.25 4.08
CA LYS A 72 9.74 2.69 3.92
C LYS A 72 8.28 3.00 3.51
N ILE A 73 7.72 2.22 2.61
CA ILE A 73 6.32 2.36 2.20
C ILE A 73 5.38 2.02 3.36
N GLY A 74 5.65 0.94 4.11
CA GLY A 74 4.88 0.60 5.31
C GLY A 74 4.86 1.73 6.34
N ASN A 75 6.03 2.30 6.65
CA ASN A 75 6.13 3.44 7.56
C ASN A 75 5.38 4.68 7.06
N ALA A 76 5.47 4.97 5.75
CA ALA A 76 4.76 6.07 5.11
C ALA A 76 3.24 5.92 5.19
N LEU A 77 2.72 4.70 4.95
CA LEU A 77 1.30 4.38 5.10
C LEU A 77 0.84 4.50 6.55
N PHE A 78 1.67 4.04 7.49
CA PHE A 78 1.42 4.18 8.92
C PHE A 78 1.37 5.65 9.35
N GLU A 79 2.32 6.48 8.91
CA GLU A 79 2.32 7.92 9.17
C GLU A 79 1.04 8.57 8.62
N LEU A 80 0.66 8.24 7.40
CA LEU A 80 -0.55 8.74 6.76
C LEU A 80 -1.83 8.31 7.50
N SER A 81 -1.83 7.13 8.10
CA SER A 81 -2.97 6.60 8.86
C SER A 81 -3.28 7.38 10.15
N ASN A 82 -2.36 8.21 10.63
CA ASN A 82 -2.61 9.14 11.74
C ASN A 82 -3.50 10.34 11.33
N LEU A 83 -3.60 10.60 10.03
CA LEU A 83 -4.36 11.73 9.47
C LEU A 83 -5.64 11.27 8.77
N TYR A 84 -5.61 10.09 8.15
CA TYR A 84 -6.68 9.57 7.28
C TYR A 84 -7.03 8.12 7.63
N GLN A 85 -8.21 7.66 7.23
CA GLN A 85 -8.48 6.24 7.16
C GLN A 85 -7.75 5.66 5.95
N VAL A 86 -6.73 4.82 6.18
CA VAL A 86 -5.96 4.19 5.11
C VAL A 86 -6.39 2.73 4.94
N ILE A 87 -6.74 2.35 3.72
CA ILE A 87 -6.97 0.96 3.30
C ILE A 87 -5.86 0.60 2.33
N CYS A 88 -5.08 -0.42 2.64
CA CYS A 88 -3.99 -0.88 1.78
C CYS A 88 -4.16 -2.37 1.45
N VAL A 89 -4.09 -2.70 0.17
CA VAL A 89 -4.01 -4.09 -0.31
C VAL A 89 -2.54 -4.42 -0.52
N THR A 90 -2.03 -5.47 0.14
CA THR A 90 -0.62 -5.83 0.09
C THR A 90 -0.41 -7.33 0.21
N HIS A 91 0.67 -7.81 -0.39
CA HIS A 91 1.20 -9.16 -0.22
C HIS A 91 2.56 -9.17 0.51
N LEU A 92 3.10 -8.00 0.87
CA LEU A 92 4.39 -7.89 1.54
C LEU A 92 4.25 -7.87 3.06
N PRO A 93 4.95 -8.77 3.78
CA PRO A 93 4.91 -8.85 5.24
C PRO A 93 5.34 -7.54 5.91
N GLN A 94 6.27 -6.78 5.30
CA GLN A 94 6.74 -5.49 5.81
C GLN A 94 5.65 -4.42 5.90
N ILE A 95 4.68 -4.48 5.00
CA ILE A 95 3.53 -3.55 5.00
C ILE A 95 2.41 -4.11 5.87
N ALA A 96 2.11 -5.40 5.71
CA ALA A 96 1.05 -6.07 6.46
C ALA A 96 1.26 -6.03 7.98
N SER A 97 2.52 -6.10 8.45
CA SER A 97 2.85 -6.03 9.88
C SER A 97 2.56 -4.66 10.51
N GLN A 98 2.64 -3.57 9.74
CA GLN A 98 2.43 -2.20 10.21
C GLN A 98 0.98 -1.87 10.59
N SER A 99 0.00 -2.68 10.16
CA SER A 99 -1.40 -2.44 10.51
C SER A 99 -1.62 -2.59 12.02
N THR A 100 -2.02 -1.52 12.69
CA THR A 100 -2.18 -1.52 14.15
C THR A 100 -3.51 -2.11 14.61
N ASN A 101 -4.61 -1.82 13.89
CA ASN A 101 -5.95 -2.08 14.40
C ASN A 101 -6.76 -3.09 13.60
N ASN A 102 -6.69 -3.07 12.27
CA ASN A 102 -7.52 -3.90 11.42
C ASN A 102 -6.72 -4.56 10.33
N HIS A 103 -6.56 -5.86 10.43
CA HIS A 103 -5.97 -6.68 9.38
C HIS A 103 -7.03 -7.63 8.87
N TYR A 104 -7.27 -7.60 7.57
CA TYR A 104 -8.21 -8.46 6.89
C TYR A 104 -7.47 -9.39 5.93
N LYS A 105 -7.80 -10.68 5.99
CA LYS A 105 -7.34 -11.67 5.04
C LYS A 105 -8.40 -11.91 3.97
N ILE A 106 -7.98 -11.87 2.72
CA ILE A 106 -8.83 -12.24 1.58
C ILE A 106 -8.36 -13.59 1.06
N TYR A 107 -9.28 -14.52 0.92
CA TYR A 107 -8.99 -15.85 0.37
C TYR A 107 -10.14 -16.36 -0.48
N LYS A 108 -9.82 -17.29 -1.40
CA LYS A 108 -10.80 -17.92 -2.27
C LYS A 108 -11.19 -19.27 -1.74
N THR A 109 -12.47 -19.58 -1.79
CA THR A 109 -13.03 -20.91 -1.49
C THR A 109 -13.75 -21.44 -2.72
N THR A 110 -13.60 -22.73 -2.99
CA THR A 110 -14.31 -23.40 -4.08
C THR A 110 -15.35 -24.33 -3.50
N ASN A 111 -16.62 -24.06 -3.79
CA ASN A 111 -17.73 -24.94 -3.45
C ASN A 111 -18.49 -25.25 -4.75
N ASP A 112 -18.68 -26.52 -5.06
CA ASP A 112 -19.46 -27.02 -6.22
C ASP A 112 -19.12 -26.25 -7.53
N ASP A 113 -17.83 -26.25 -7.92
CA ASP A 113 -17.30 -25.54 -9.11
C ASP A 113 -17.43 -24.01 -9.10
N ARG A 114 -17.90 -23.42 -8.00
CA ARG A 114 -18.00 -21.97 -7.85
C ARG A 114 -16.90 -21.44 -6.93
N VAL A 115 -16.08 -20.54 -7.48
CA VAL A 115 -15.06 -19.83 -6.71
C VAL A 115 -15.68 -18.59 -6.07
N THR A 116 -15.61 -18.47 -4.76
CA THR A 116 -16.04 -17.29 -4.02
C THR A 116 -14.89 -16.69 -3.23
N SER A 117 -14.80 -15.36 -3.21
CA SER A 117 -13.84 -14.64 -2.36
C SER A 117 -14.48 -14.41 -0.99
N LYS A 118 -13.72 -14.69 0.05
CA LYS A 118 -14.10 -14.42 1.44
C LYS A 118 -13.13 -13.42 2.05
N ILE A 119 -13.65 -12.64 3.01
CA ILE A 119 -12.86 -11.72 3.82
C ILE A 119 -13.02 -12.10 5.29
N GLU A 120 -11.94 -12.09 6.03
CA GLU A 120 -11.88 -12.41 7.46
C GLU A 120 -11.06 -11.35 8.17
N GLN A 121 -11.61 -10.80 9.26
CA GLN A 121 -10.85 -9.94 10.15
C GLN A 121 -9.98 -10.79 11.07
N LEU A 122 -8.70 -10.52 11.12
CA LEU A 122 -7.75 -11.28 11.91
C LEU A 122 -7.62 -10.73 13.33
N ASN A 123 -7.65 -11.61 14.33
CA ASN A 123 -7.15 -11.31 15.67
C ASN A 123 -5.61 -11.30 15.67
N ILE A 124 -5.00 -10.94 16.79
CA ILE A 124 -3.54 -10.82 16.88
C ILE A 124 -2.80 -12.12 16.56
N GLU A 125 -3.29 -13.26 17.00
CA GLU A 125 -2.70 -14.57 16.75
C GLU A 125 -2.76 -14.93 15.26
N ASN A 126 -3.93 -14.76 14.64
CA ASN A 126 -4.14 -15.00 13.21
C ASN A 126 -3.35 -14.00 12.35
N LYS A 127 -3.15 -12.75 12.82
CA LYS A 127 -2.29 -11.77 12.17
C LYS A 127 -0.84 -12.23 12.16
N ILE A 128 -0.30 -12.72 13.29
CA ILE A 128 1.06 -13.28 13.37
C ILE A 128 1.20 -14.45 12.38
N ASN A 129 0.24 -15.37 12.37
CA ASN A 129 0.23 -16.50 11.45
C ASN A 129 0.21 -16.06 9.98
N GLU A 130 -0.60 -15.05 9.64
CA GLU A 130 -0.69 -14.56 8.26
C GLU A 130 0.60 -13.84 7.83
N VAL A 131 1.19 -13.00 8.70
CA VAL A 131 2.49 -12.36 8.41
C VAL A 131 3.59 -13.42 8.28
N ALA A 132 3.60 -14.46 9.12
CA ALA A 132 4.53 -15.58 9.00
C ALA A 132 4.35 -16.34 7.66
N ARG A 133 3.11 -16.53 7.22
CA ARG A 133 2.79 -17.11 5.90
C ARG A 133 3.30 -16.24 4.75
N LEU A 134 3.17 -14.93 4.85
CA LEU A 134 3.71 -13.98 3.86
C LEU A 134 5.25 -14.02 3.81
N LEU A 135 5.92 -14.31 4.93
CA LEU A 135 7.38 -14.43 5.02
C LEU A 135 7.91 -15.74 4.42
N SER A 136 7.25 -16.86 4.68
CA SER A 136 7.77 -18.20 4.38
C SER A 136 6.97 -18.99 3.34
N GLY A 137 5.90 -18.43 2.80
CA GLY A 137 4.95 -19.12 1.95
C GLY A 137 4.01 -20.03 2.76
N GLU A 138 3.50 -21.08 2.14
CA GLU A 138 2.53 -21.98 2.78
C GLU A 138 3.09 -22.77 3.98
N ARG A 139 4.42 -22.98 4.04
CA ARG A 139 5.06 -23.71 5.12
C ARG A 139 5.54 -22.77 6.20
N ILE A 140 4.67 -22.52 7.19
CA ILE A 140 5.00 -21.72 8.37
C ILE A 140 5.99 -22.51 9.25
N THR A 141 7.08 -21.83 9.67
CA THR A 141 8.11 -22.35 10.56
C THR A 141 8.13 -21.60 11.89
N LEU A 142 8.76 -22.18 12.92
CA LEU A 142 8.94 -21.48 14.19
C LEU A 142 9.73 -20.17 14.03
N ASP A 143 10.69 -20.13 13.12
CA ASP A 143 11.48 -18.94 12.84
C ASP A 143 10.65 -17.85 12.16
N SER A 144 9.80 -18.23 11.18
CA SER A 144 8.90 -17.26 10.54
C SER A 144 7.85 -16.70 11.50
N LEU A 145 7.36 -17.50 12.46
CA LEU A 145 6.46 -17.02 13.52
C LEU A 145 7.14 -16.01 14.43
N LYS A 146 8.35 -16.30 14.91
CA LYS A 146 9.13 -15.37 15.74
C LYS A 146 9.44 -14.08 15.00
N GLN A 147 9.80 -14.19 13.74
CA GLN A 147 10.08 -13.02 12.91
C GLN A 147 8.81 -12.17 12.70
N ALA A 148 7.66 -12.79 12.42
CA ALA A 148 6.38 -12.11 12.29
C ALA A 148 5.96 -11.40 13.59
N GLU A 149 6.12 -12.05 14.74
CA GLU A 149 5.85 -11.47 16.06
C GLU A 149 6.71 -10.23 16.30
N ASN A 150 8.01 -10.31 16.03
CA ASN A 150 8.91 -9.17 16.15
C ASN A 150 8.54 -8.00 15.23
N MET A 151 8.06 -8.28 14.01
CA MET A 151 7.64 -7.25 13.06
C MET A 151 6.34 -6.54 13.46
N ILE A 152 5.46 -7.21 14.20
CA ILE A 152 4.17 -6.67 14.63
C ILE A 152 4.30 -5.88 15.93
N THR A 153 5.28 -6.23 16.78
CA THR A 153 5.48 -5.62 18.12
C THR A 153 6.44 -4.43 18.13
N GLN A 154 7.05 -4.10 17.01
CA GLN A 154 7.87 -2.90 16.82
C GLN A 154 7.01 -1.66 16.54
#